data_e7339ce6091caaa0386598bf507046b8
#
_entry.id   e7339ce6091caaa0386598bf507046b8
#
_cell.length_a   1.000
_cell.length_b   1.000
_cell.length_c   1.000
_cell.angle_alpha   90.00
_cell.angle_beta   90.00
_cell.angle_gamma   90.00
#
_symmetry.space_group_name_H-M   'P 1'
#
loop_
_entity.id
_entity.type
_entity.pdbx_description
1 polymer ?
#
loop_
_entity_poly.entity_id
_entity_poly.type
_entity_poly.pdbx_seq_one_letter_code
_entity_poly.pdbx_strand_id
1 'polypeptide(L)' 'SEKDKDNWVDDVFESKISLDDVEKTLTVRAMAKAKDNISGAARLLGVTRPALAYRLKKHEIVV' A
#
# COMPACT_ATOMS: atom_id res chain seq x y z
N SER A 1 -0.35 16.37 -16.59
CA SER A 1 -0.83 15.54 -17.70
C SER A 1 -0.95 14.09 -17.25
N GLU A 2 -1.63 13.30 -18.04
CA GLU A 2 -1.81 11.88 -17.78
C GLU A 2 -0.47 11.16 -17.68
N LYS A 3 0.47 11.55 -18.52
CA LYS A 3 1.81 10.96 -18.57
C LYS A 3 2.58 11.17 -17.27
N ASP A 4 2.48 12.37 -16.70
CA ASP A 4 3.16 12.68 -15.44
C ASP A 4 2.55 11.95 -14.27
N LYS A 5 1.26 11.68 -14.35
CA LYS A 5 0.50 11.01 -13.32
C LYS A 5 0.99 9.58 -13.08
N ASP A 6 1.50 8.93 -14.11
CA ASP A 6 1.91 7.53 -14.07
C ASP A 6 3.43 7.33 -14.03
N ASN A 7 4.20 8.41 -13.84
CA ASN A 7 5.67 8.29 -13.79
C ASN A 7 6.17 7.36 -12.68
N TRP A 8 5.46 7.32 -11.56
CA TRP A 8 5.85 6.44 -10.46
C TRP A 8 5.77 4.96 -10.85
N VAL A 9 4.90 4.62 -11.81
CA VAL A 9 4.76 3.23 -12.26
C VAL A 9 6.05 2.77 -12.94
N ASP A 10 6.61 3.61 -13.80
CA ASP A 10 7.86 3.29 -14.47
C ASP A 10 9.00 3.17 -13.46
N ASP A 11 9.02 4.01 -12.46
CA ASP A 11 10.03 3.95 -11.39
C ASP A 11 9.98 2.62 -10.65
N VAL A 12 8.77 2.10 -10.42
CA VAL A 12 8.60 0.80 -9.76
C VAL A 12 9.24 -0.31 -10.61
N PHE A 13 8.97 -0.31 -11.91
CA PHE A 13 9.54 -1.32 -12.80
C PHE A 13 11.06 -1.22 -12.90
N GLU A 14 11.58 0.00 -12.96
CA GLU A 14 13.04 0.21 -13.03
C GLU A 14 13.74 -0.22 -11.75
N SER A 15 13.08 -0.06 -10.61
CA SER A 15 13.63 -0.47 -9.31
C SER A 15 13.58 -1.98 -9.10
N LYS A 16 12.94 -2.72 -10.00
CA LYS A 16 12.80 -4.18 -9.91
C LYS A 16 12.12 -4.62 -8.61
N ILE A 17 11.18 -3.83 -8.15
CA ILE A 17 10.39 -4.13 -6.95
C ILE A 17 9.23 -5.02 -7.37
N SER A 18 9.02 -6.11 -6.63
CA SER A 18 7.92 -7.02 -6.92
C SER A 18 6.57 -6.40 -6.54
N LEU A 19 5.50 -6.96 -7.09
CA LEU A 19 4.16 -6.52 -6.73
C LEU A 19 3.89 -6.69 -5.23
N ASP A 20 4.38 -7.78 -4.64
CA ASP A 20 4.26 -8.00 -3.20
C ASP A 20 4.95 -6.91 -2.40
N ASP A 21 6.15 -6.50 -2.83
CA ASP A 21 6.89 -5.44 -2.15
C ASP A 21 6.17 -4.11 -2.26
N VAL A 22 5.59 -3.81 -3.42
CA VAL A 22 4.79 -2.59 -3.60
C VAL A 22 3.58 -2.62 -2.67
N GLU A 23 2.88 -3.74 -2.61
CA GLU A 23 1.71 -3.90 -1.75
C GLU A 23 2.09 -3.71 -0.29
N LYS A 24 3.16 -4.35 0.15
CA LYS A 24 3.64 -4.23 1.53
C LYS A 24 3.99 -2.79 1.87
N THR A 25 4.75 -2.14 0.99
CA THR A 25 5.18 -0.76 1.22
C THR A 25 4.00 0.19 1.31
N LEU A 26 3.04 0.05 0.39
CA LEU A 26 1.83 0.88 0.42
C LEU A 26 1.03 0.64 1.70
N THR A 27 0.92 -0.61 2.12
CA THR A 27 0.18 -0.97 3.32
C THR A 27 0.82 -0.36 4.56
N VAL A 28 2.14 -0.49 4.69
CA VAL A 28 2.88 0.09 5.83
C VAL A 28 2.70 1.61 5.85
N ARG A 29 2.85 2.26 4.70
CA ARG A 29 2.71 3.72 4.61
C ARG A 29 1.31 4.18 4.95
N ALA A 30 0.29 3.45 4.48
CA ALA A 30 -1.09 3.79 4.78
C ALA A 30 -1.37 3.68 6.27
N MET A 31 -0.85 2.64 6.93
CA MET A 31 -1.02 2.49 8.38
C MET A 31 -0.36 3.63 9.13
N ALA A 32 0.85 4.03 8.71
CA ALA A 32 1.54 5.15 9.33
C ALA A 32 0.76 6.45 9.16
N LYS A 33 0.26 6.72 7.97
CA LYS A 33 -0.52 7.94 7.71
C LYS A 33 -1.83 7.96 8.48
N ALA A 34 -2.43 6.81 8.69
CA ALA A 34 -3.68 6.69 9.43
C ALA A 34 -3.46 6.53 10.94
N LYS A 35 -2.23 6.61 11.41
CA LYS A 35 -1.87 6.47 12.84
C LYS A 35 -2.41 5.16 13.40
N ASP A 36 -2.18 4.08 12.67
CA ASP A 36 -2.57 2.71 13.03
C ASP A 36 -4.08 2.48 13.06
N ASN A 37 -4.85 3.38 12.48
CA ASN A 37 -6.30 3.21 12.36
C ASN A 37 -6.58 2.38 11.10
N ILE A 38 -7.01 1.13 11.28
CA ILE A 38 -7.24 0.20 10.16
C ILE A 38 -8.28 0.75 9.19
N SER A 39 -9.37 1.29 9.69
CA SER A 39 -10.43 1.84 8.83
C SER A 39 -9.92 3.00 7.99
N GLY A 40 -9.11 3.89 8.59
CA GLY A 40 -8.52 5.01 7.87
C GLY A 40 -7.53 4.55 6.82
N ALA A 41 -6.68 3.57 7.16
CA ALA A 41 -5.71 3.02 6.22
C ALA A 41 -6.41 2.34 5.04
N ALA A 42 -7.46 1.57 5.31
CA ALA A 42 -8.21 0.91 4.24
C ALA A 42 -8.80 1.93 3.27
N ARG A 43 -9.29 3.05 3.80
CA ARG A 43 -9.82 4.13 2.97
C ARG A 43 -8.74 4.73 2.08
N LEU A 44 -7.54 4.94 2.63
CA LEU A 44 -6.41 5.47 1.86
C LEU A 44 -6.02 4.53 0.73
N LEU A 45 -6.08 3.24 0.98
CA LEU A 45 -5.69 2.22 0.00
C LEU A 45 -6.82 1.87 -0.97
N GLY A 46 -8.04 2.33 -0.71
CA GLY A 46 -9.17 2.00 -1.56
C GLY A 46 -9.61 0.56 -1.44
N VAL A 47 -9.42 -0.06 -0.27
CA VAL A 47 -9.82 -1.44 -0.03
C VAL A 47 -10.76 -1.51 1.16
N THR A 48 -11.40 -2.66 1.34
CA THR A 48 -12.25 -2.88 2.52
C THR A 48 -11.39 -3.18 3.73
N ARG A 49 -11.97 -3.00 4.92
CA ARG A 49 -11.27 -3.30 6.18
C ARG A 49 -10.84 -4.77 6.25
N PRO A 50 -11.69 -5.75 5.93
CA PRO A 50 -11.25 -7.15 5.93
C PRO A 50 -10.13 -7.42 4.93
N ALA A 51 -10.16 -6.78 3.76
CA ALA A 51 -9.09 -6.93 2.78
C ALA A 51 -7.76 -6.41 3.32
N LEU A 52 -7.79 -5.26 4.02
CA LEU A 52 -6.59 -4.72 4.63
C LEU A 52 -6.08 -5.63 5.75
N ALA A 53 -6.99 -6.15 6.58
CA ALA A 53 -6.60 -7.06 7.66
C ALA A 53 -5.89 -8.30 7.11
N TYR A 54 -6.37 -8.83 5.98
CA TYR A 54 -5.71 -9.94 5.31
C TYR A 54 -4.29 -9.58 4.89
N ARG A 55 -4.11 -8.39 4.31
CA ARG A 55 -2.79 -7.94 3.86
C ARG A 55 -1.83 -7.70 5.01
N LEU A 56 -2.31 -7.18 6.12
CA LEU A 56 -1.48 -7.00 7.31
C LEU A 56 -0.95 -8.35 7.80
N LYS A 57 -1.81 -9.36 7.81
CA LYS A 57 -1.41 -10.70 8.21
C LYS A 57 -0.47 -11.33 7.19
N LYS A 58 -0.78 -11.19 5.91
CA LYS A 58 0.02 -11.76 4.82
C LYS A 58 1.46 -11.26 4.84
N HIS A 59 1.63 -9.97 5.08
CA HIS A 59 2.93 -9.32 5.08
C HIS A 59 3.57 -9.25 6.46
N GLU A 60 2.93 -9.84 7.47
CA GLU A 60 3.42 -9.85 8.85
C GLU A 60 3.69 -8.44 9.38
N ILE A 61 2.79 -7.52 9.06
CA ILE A 61 2.89 -6.14 9.52
C ILE A 61 2.25 -6.03 10.90
N VAL A 62 3.06 -5.57 11.85
CA VAL A 62 2.60 -5.38 13.24
C VAL A 62 1.96 -4.00 13.36
N VAL A 63 0.77 -3.93 13.93
CA VAL A 63 0.06 -2.67 14.16
C VAL A 63 -0.34 -2.54 15.63
#